data_27f5bda389052ec81902c5419d76b306
#
_entry.id   27f5bda389052ec81902c5419d76b306
#
_cell.length_a   1.000
_cell.length_b   1.000
_cell.length_c   1.000
_cell.angle_alpha   90.00
_cell.angle_beta   90.00
_cell.angle_gamma   90.00
#
_symmetry.space_group_name_H-M   'P 1'
#
loop_
_entity.id
_entity.type
_entity.pdbx_description
1 polymer ?
#
loop_
_entity_poly.entity_id
_entity_poly.type
_entity_poly.pdbx_seq_one_letter_code
_entity_poly.pdbx_strand_id
1 'polypeptide(L)'
;XXXXFSVADLLIKYMKNMMLSYPLRKWVTTYVCGSFLAIVMLAGCHDRNAKQQPKSKAEKTMTEQAENTDFTLAWLNALFYEEDFEPALKSDLQLNKEQIKALKEAASAAVGKLSEDAEPTTKSFKESIKQATTEIVRILGEQKAGQFFHFIAARYTDEQNTLPLEPNQVPEDTRVVVNAPAFRMDVFQQGKLIKTYKVGVGYPEFPLPTGVRKATNIIFNPTWTPPDEPWVKGKVSPGEKVPAGSKLNPLGPIKIPIGMPSLIHGGKDVSKLGAFASHGCVGLTDGQVQDFTQQLAQVSGSPISAEKIADYEKKNTKTESVKLTQPVLVELRYETIVAQDGQLHIYRDIYERGTNTVENATRVLDNYGVKFEKLSEQEKNSLTQALAEMNTDARGNKIAGADHPDQATKGDSAQKRDADKENRKEKGQVTRKVIGQQEMAIPIAALRGKGYPIPVAYNIGK
;
A
#
# COMPACT_ATOMS: atom_id res chain seq x y z
N UNK A 1 -4.54 -45.92 33.28
CA UNK A 1 -3.98 -46.01 32.37
C UNK A 1 -4.38 -45.17 31.33
N UNK A 2 -3.97 -44.49 31.15
CA UNK A 2 -4.28 -43.68 30.18
C UNK A 2 -3.55 -44.13 29.04
N UNK A 3 -4.07 -44.39 28.39
CA UNK A 3 -3.55 -44.79 27.24
C UNK A 3 -3.15 -43.60 26.53
N UNK A 4 -2.31 -43.49 26.34
CA UNK A 4 -1.88 -42.60 25.65
C UNK A 4 -1.99 -42.97 24.31
N PHE A 5 -2.70 -42.48 23.60
CA PHE A 5 -2.84 -42.62 22.15
C PHE A 5 -1.69 -41.88 21.47
N SER A 6 -0.99 -42.55 20.61
CA SER A 6 0.14 -41.98 19.85
C SER A 6 -0.40 -40.97 18.79
N VAL A 7 0.42 -39.95 18.50
CA VAL A 7 0.14 -38.96 17.45
C VAL A 7 -0.12 -39.65 16.10
N ALA A 8 0.46 -40.83 15.88
CA ALA A 8 0.25 -41.63 14.66
C ALA A 8 -1.19 -42.14 14.53
N ASP A 9 -1.83 -42.50 15.66
CA ASP A 9 -3.23 -42.98 15.66
C ASP A 9 -4.22 -41.86 15.34
N LEU A 10 -3.90 -40.63 15.74
CA LEU A 10 -4.73 -39.46 15.40
C LEU A 10 -4.61 -39.11 13.90
N LEU A 11 -3.43 -39.20 13.34
CA LEU A 11 -3.18 -38.92 11.91
C LEU A 11 -3.88 -39.94 11.00
N ILE A 12 -3.84 -41.21 11.38
CA ILE A 12 -4.52 -42.29 10.62
C ILE A 12 -6.04 -42.11 10.63
N LYS A 13 -6.60 -41.66 11.75
CA LYS A 13 -8.05 -41.40 11.88
C LYS A 13 -8.48 -40.16 11.06
N TYR A 14 -7.61 -39.17 10.96
CA TYR A 14 -7.85 -37.96 10.16
C TYR A 14 -7.80 -38.25 8.66
N MET A 15 -6.86 -39.07 8.22
CA MET A 15 -6.72 -39.47 6.81
C MET A 15 -7.87 -40.38 6.34
N LYS A 16 -8.40 -41.24 7.21
CA LYS A 16 -9.55 -42.10 6.87
C LYS A 16 -10.84 -41.29 6.67
N ASN A 17 -11.04 -40.22 7.41
CA ASN A 17 -12.24 -39.39 7.25
C ASN A 17 -12.17 -38.52 5.99
N MET A 18 -10.97 -38.20 5.50
CA MET A 18 -10.81 -37.38 4.29
C MET A 18 -11.05 -38.14 3.01
N MET A 19 -10.91 -39.49 3.02
CA MET A 19 -11.10 -40.33 1.83
C MET A 19 -12.58 -40.69 1.52
N LEU A 20 -13.52 -40.33 2.41
CA LEU A 20 -14.92 -40.72 2.26
C LEU A 20 -15.84 -39.64 1.64
N SER A 21 -15.30 -38.51 1.18
CA SER A 21 -16.14 -37.38 0.77
C SER A 21 -16.09 -36.96 -0.70
N TYR A 22 -15.48 -37.72 -1.62
CA TYR A 22 -15.49 -37.36 -3.03
C TYR A 22 -15.92 -38.51 -3.94
N PRO A 23 -17.01 -38.40 -4.69
CA PRO A 23 -17.40 -39.42 -5.68
C PRO A 23 -16.59 -39.30 -6.97
N LEU A 24 -16.02 -40.39 -7.39
CA LEU A 24 -15.31 -40.55 -8.66
C LEU A 24 -16.27 -40.45 -9.85
N ARG A 25 -16.08 -39.47 -10.71
CA ARG A 25 -16.71 -39.42 -12.04
C ARG A 25 -15.72 -39.96 -13.06
N LYS A 26 -16.17 -41.03 -13.76
CA LYS A 26 -15.42 -41.66 -14.87
C LYS A 26 -15.41 -40.76 -16.10
N TRP A 27 -14.24 -40.52 -16.67
CA TRP A 27 -14.09 -39.92 -17.99
C TRP A 27 -13.78 -41.01 -19.01
N VAL A 28 -14.57 -41.07 -20.07
CA VAL A 28 -14.35 -41.96 -21.21
C VAL A 28 -13.62 -41.14 -22.29
N THR A 29 -12.50 -41.67 -22.71
CA THR A 29 -11.66 -41.10 -23.78
C THR A 29 -12.14 -41.59 -25.14
N THR A 30 -12.48 -40.69 -26.05
CA THR A 30 -12.70 -41.04 -27.47
C THR A 30 -11.73 -40.21 -28.32
N TYR A 31 -10.84 -40.93 -29.01
CA TYR A 31 -9.96 -40.36 -30.05
C TYR A 31 -10.69 -40.31 -31.38
N VAL A 32 -10.70 -39.20 -32.06
CA VAL A 32 -10.99 -39.13 -33.51
C VAL A 32 -9.91 -38.28 -34.17
N CYS A 33 -9.21 -38.91 -35.08
CA CYS A 33 -8.20 -38.34 -35.96
C CYS A 33 -8.87 -37.77 -37.23
N GLY A 34 -8.55 -36.57 -37.62
CA GLY A 34 -9.03 -35.99 -38.88
C GLY A 34 -8.22 -34.80 -39.33
N SER A 35 -7.33 -35.04 -40.29
CA SER A 35 -6.53 -33.99 -40.94
C SER A 35 -7.33 -33.29 -42.04
N PHE A 36 -7.32 -31.94 -42.05
CA PHE A 36 -7.62 -31.21 -43.29
C PHE A 36 -6.74 -29.95 -43.37
N LEU A 37 -5.94 -29.93 -44.39
CA LEU A 37 -5.12 -28.81 -44.83
C LEU A 37 -5.94 -27.98 -45.82
N ALA A 38 -6.13 -26.68 -45.54
CA ALA A 38 -6.63 -25.77 -46.56
C ALA A 38 -5.85 -24.45 -46.47
N ILE A 39 -5.06 -24.20 -47.49
CA ILE A 39 -4.36 -22.95 -47.72
C ILE A 39 -5.30 -22.02 -48.48
N VAL A 40 -5.61 -20.83 -47.92
CA VAL A 40 -6.24 -19.73 -48.68
C VAL A 40 -5.39 -18.48 -48.49
N MET A 41 -4.74 -18.11 -49.55
CA MET A 41 -4.12 -16.76 -49.70
C MET A 41 -5.21 -15.76 -50.13
N LEU A 42 -5.37 -14.68 -49.39
CA LEU A 42 -6.06 -13.51 -49.90
C LEU A 42 -5.39 -12.23 -49.37
N ALA A 43 -5.12 -11.36 -50.31
CA ALA A 43 -4.41 -10.10 -50.17
C ALA A 43 -5.22 -9.01 -49.48
N GLY A 44 -4.51 -8.11 -48.92
CA GLY A 44 -4.82 -7.04 -48.03
C GLY A 44 -5.96 -6.06 -48.34
N CYS A 45 -6.41 -5.50 -47.25
CA CYS A 45 -6.87 -4.10 -47.17
C CYS A 45 -6.48 -3.58 -45.78
N HIS A 46 -5.80 -2.47 -45.82
CA HIS A 46 -5.33 -1.77 -44.61
C HIS A 46 -6.49 -0.95 -44.02
N ASP A 47 -7.11 -1.46 -42.99
CA ASP A 47 -8.14 -0.70 -42.28
C ASP A 47 -7.56 -0.23 -40.96
N ARG A 48 -7.33 1.08 -40.85
CA ARG A 48 -6.83 1.75 -39.64
C ARG A 48 -8.02 2.01 -38.69
N ASN A 49 -8.53 0.98 -38.08
CA ASN A 49 -9.39 1.09 -36.90
C ASN A 49 -8.97 -0.01 -35.93
N ALA A 50 -7.95 0.28 -35.12
CA ALA A 50 -7.56 -0.60 -34.04
C ALA A 50 -8.66 -0.58 -32.96
N LYS A 51 -9.69 -1.38 -33.15
CA LYS A 51 -10.61 -1.74 -32.07
C LYS A 51 -9.77 -2.48 -31.01
N GLN A 52 -9.70 -1.93 -29.82
CA GLN A 52 -9.08 -2.61 -28.68
C GLN A 52 -9.71 -4.01 -28.55
N GLN A 53 -8.91 -5.04 -28.74
CA GLN A 53 -9.36 -6.40 -28.48
C GLN A 53 -9.75 -6.52 -27.00
N PRO A 54 -10.82 -7.24 -26.67
CA PRO A 54 -11.18 -7.46 -25.27
C PRO A 54 -10.04 -8.20 -24.56
N LYS A 55 -9.61 -7.68 -23.42
CA LYS A 55 -8.55 -8.26 -22.61
C LYS A 55 -8.89 -9.71 -22.24
N SER A 56 -7.90 -10.58 -22.29
CA SER A 56 -8.07 -11.97 -21.86
C SER A 56 -8.48 -12.01 -20.38
N LYS A 57 -9.19 -13.07 -19.98
CA LYS A 57 -9.56 -13.29 -18.57
C LYS A 57 -8.32 -13.28 -17.65
N ALA A 58 -7.20 -13.85 -18.13
CA ALA A 58 -5.93 -13.88 -17.41
C ALA A 58 -5.35 -12.47 -17.21
N GLU A 59 -5.35 -11.65 -18.26
CA GLU A 59 -4.86 -10.26 -18.19
C GLU A 59 -5.68 -9.39 -17.23
N LYS A 60 -7.00 -9.61 -17.18
CA LYS A 60 -7.88 -8.93 -16.24
C LYS A 60 -7.54 -9.32 -14.79
N THR A 61 -7.34 -10.60 -14.51
CA THR A 61 -6.97 -11.10 -13.18
C THR A 61 -5.60 -10.54 -12.73
N MET A 62 -4.62 -10.51 -13.63
CA MET A 62 -3.29 -9.96 -13.34
C MET A 62 -3.35 -8.46 -13.04
N THR A 63 -4.15 -7.72 -13.79
CA THR A 63 -4.34 -6.27 -13.55
C THR A 63 -4.98 -6.05 -12.18
N GLU A 64 -6.01 -6.83 -11.83
CA GLU A 64 -6.64 -6.79 -10.50
C GLU A 64 -5.64 -7.09 -9.38
N GLN A 65 -4.76 -8.08 -9.56
CA GLN A 65 -3.71 -8.40 -8.58
C GLN A 65 -2.72 -7.25 -8.42
N ALA A 66 -2.28 -6.65 -9.52
CA ALA A 66 -1.36 -5.51 -9.48
C ALA A 66 -2.02 -4.27 -8.83
N GLU A 67 -3.29 -4.02 -9.12
CA GLU A 67 -4.06 -2.95 -8.49
C GLU A 67 -4.23 -3.17 -6.98
N ASN A 68 -4.50 -4.40 -6.58
CA ASN A 68 -4.68 -4.75 -5.17
C ASN A 68 -3.39 -4.64 -4.35
N THR A 69 -2.22 -4.76 -4.99
CA THR A 69 -0.92 -4.61 -4.32
C THR A 69 -0.30 -3.22 -4.49
N ASP A 70 -0.95 -2.33 -5.26
CA ASP A 70 -0.41 -1.00 -5.62
C ASP A 70 0.97 -1.09 -6.29
N PHE A 71 1.19 -2.13 -7.08
CA PHE A 71 2.51 -2.45 -7.61
C PHE A 71 2.90 -1.53 -8.76
N THR A 72 3.97 -0.77 -8.58
CA THR A 72 4.54 0.11 -9.61
C THR A 72 5.97 -0.33 -9.96
N LEU A 73 6.49 0.12 -11.10
CA LEU A 73 7.90 -0.13 -11.45
C LEU A 73 8.86 0.57 -10.48
N ALA A 74 8.47 1.72 -9.91
CA ALA A 74 9.28 2.39 -8.88
C ALA A 74 9.35 1.53 -7.61
N TRP A 75 8.27 0.87 -7.26
CA TRP A 75 8.25 -0.08 -6.15
C TRP A 75 9.11 -1.30 -6.45
N LEU A 76 9.04 -1.85 -7.68
CA LEU A 76 9.93 -2.93 -8.11
C LEU A 76 11.40 -2.53 -7.99
N ASN A 77 11.74 -1.29 -8.35
CA ASN A 77 13.11 -0.79 -8.21
C ASN A 77 13.58 -0.87 -6.75
N ALA A 78 12.73 -0.46 -5.80
CA ALA A 78 13.05 -0.52 -4.38
C ALA A 78 13.29 -1.96 -3.91
N LEU A 79 12.52 -2.94 -4.42
CA LEU A 79 12.71 -4.35 -4.07
C LEU A 79 14.07 -4.89 -4.51
N PHE A 80 14.62 -4.43 -5.63
CA PHE A 80 15.94 -4.87 -6.09
C PHE A 80 17.10 -4.43 -5.18
N TYR A 81 16.84 -3.58 -4.17
CA TYR A 81 17.82 -3.25 -3.13
C TYR A 81 17.73 -4.16 -1.90
N GLU A 82 16.79 -5.12 -1.89
CA GLU A 82 16.74 -6.19 -0.87
C GLU A 82 17.73 -7.30 -1.24
N GLU A 83 18.53 -7.74 -0.27
CA GLU A 83 19.54 -8.78 -0.50
C GLU A 83 18.95 -10.12 -0.93
N ASP A 84 17.73 -10.45 -0.49
CA ASP A 84 17.08 -11.73 -0.75
C ASP A 84 16.12 -11.71 -1.94
N PHE A 85 15.80 -10.54 -2.51
CA PHE A 85 14.77 -10.45 -3.57
C PHE A 85 15.21 -11.13 -4.87
N GLU A 86 16.39 -10.78 -5.40
CA GLU A 86 16.91 -11.39 -6.63
C GLU A 86 17.15 -12.91 -6.47
N PRO A 87 17.73 -13.41 -5.35
CA PRO A 87 17.78 -14.84 -5.07
C PRO A 87 16.39 -15.51 -5.10
N ALA A 88 15.37 -14.90 -4.49
CA ALA A 88 14.01 -15.44 -4.47
C ALA A 88 13.39 -15.50 -5.88
N LEU A 89 13.64 -14.49 -6.73
CA LEU A 89 13.18 -14.52 -8.13
C LEU A 89 13.77 -15.74 -8.87
N LYS A 90 15.02 -16.11 -8.57
CA LYS A 90 15.68 -17.28 -9.15
C LYS A 90 15.15 -18.61 -8.59
N SER A 91 15.01 -18.70 -7.27
CA SER A 91 14.62 -19.97 -6.60
C SER A 91 13.12 -20.25 -6.75
N ASP A 92 12.27 -19.28 -6.47
CA ASP A 92 10.83 -19.50 -6.31
C ASP A 92 10.08 -19.36 -7.65
N LEU A 93 10.51 -18.42 -8.50
CA LEU A 93 9.90 -18.17 -9.82
C LEU A 93 10.70 -18.73 -10.99
N GLN A 94 11.89 -19.26 -10.72
CA GLN A 94 12.78 -19.83 -11.74
C GLN A 94 13.00 -18.85 -12.91
N LEU A 95 13.19 -17.55 -12.57
CA LEU A 95 13.53 -16.56 -13.58
C LEU A 95 15.01 -16.67 -13.96
N ASN A 96 15.27 -16.58 -15.26
CA ASN A 96 16.65 -16.61 -15.75
C ASN A 96 17.30 -15.22 -15.61
N LYS A 97 18.61 -15.15 -15.87
CA LYS A 97 19.40 -13.93 -15.70
C LYS A 97 18.91 -12.79 -16.61
N GLU A 98 18.48 -13.12 -17.82
CA GLU A 98 17.99 -12.17 -18.81
C GLU A 98 16.66 -11.53 -18.35
N GLN A 99 15.75 -12.35 -17.83
CA GLN A 99 14.48 -11.89 -17.29
C GLN A 99 14.67 -10.96 -16.08
N ILE A 100 15.53 -11.36 -15.15
CA ILE A 100 15.82 -10.54 -13.95
C ILE A 100 16.48 -9.20 -14.35
N LYS A 101 17.45 -9.25 -15.29
CA LYS A 101 18.11 -8.05 -15.82
C LYS A 101 17.09 -7.11 -16.48
N ALA A 102 16.18 -7.66 -17.30
CA ALA A 102 15.15 -6.86 -17.98
C ALA A 102 14.18 -6.21 -16.99
N LEU A 103 13.76 -6.94 -15.93
CA LEU A 103 12.92 -6.39 -14.86
C LEU A 103 13.64 -5.24 -14.15
N LYS A 104 14.91 -5.42 -13.82
CA LYS A 104 15.74 -4.41 -13.14
C LYS A 104 15.92 -3.15 -14.01
N GLU A 105 16.19 -3.33 -15.30
CA GLU A 105 16.33 -2.23 -16.27
C GLU A 105 15.01 -1.45 -16.42
N ALA A 106 13.88 -2.16 -16.54
CA ALA A 106 12.57 -1.53 -16.65
C ALA A 106 12.23 -0.72 -15.38
N ALA A 107 12.51 -1.28 -14.23
CA ALA A 107 12.28 -0.64 -12.92
C ALA A 107 13.16 0.61 -12.78
N SER A 108 14.45 0.50 -13.05
CA SER A 108 15.40 1.60 -12.99
C SER A 108 15.05 2.72 -13.99
N ALA A 109 14.65 2.37 -15.21
CA ALA A 109 14.22 3.33 -16.23
C ALA A 109 12.97 4.12 -15.81
N ALA A 110 12.06 3.48 -15.09
CA ALA A 110 10.87 4.15 -14.57
C ALA A 110 11.24 5.19 -13.51
N VAL A 111 12.14 4.85 -12.59
CA VAL A 111 12.62 5.77 -11.55
C VAL A 111 13.46 6.89 -12.16
N GLY A 112 14.27 6.59 -13.17
CA GLY A 112 15.09 7.57 -13.87
C GLY A 112 14.29 8.73 -14.48
N LYS A 113 13.01 8.48 -14.79
CA LYS A 113 12.08 9.51 -15.28
C LYS A 113 11.52 10.40 -14.17
N LEU A 114 11.74 10.03 -12.90
CA LEU A 114 11.30 10.78 -11.73
C LEU A 114 12.39 11.71 -11.18
N SER A 115 13.36 12.11 -12.01
CA SER A 115 14.45 13.02 -11.60
C SER A 115 13.89 14.37 -11.16
N GLU A 116 14.64 15.06 -10.31
CA GLU A 116 14.28 16.41 -9.84
C GLU A 116 14.22 17.43 -10.99
N ASP A 117 14.90 17.14 -12.10
CA ASP A 117 14.94 17.99 -13.30
C ASP A 117 13.90 17.59 -14.36
N ALA A 118 13.16 16.51 -14.17
CA ALA A 118 12.15 16.06 -15.13
C ALA A 118 10.83 16.85 -14.93
N GLU A 119 10.08 17.03 -16.02
CA GLU A 119 8.73 17.54 -15.93
C GLU A 119 7.91 16.59 -15.03
N PRO A 120 7.03 17.12 -14.17
CA PRO A 120 6.16 16.28 -13.35
C PRO A 120 5.42 15.28 -14.22
N THR A 121 5.42 14.02 -13.84
CA THR A 121 4.70 13.02 -14.62
C THR A 121 3.21 13.36 -14.57
N THR A 122 2.60 13.50 -15.72
CA THR A 122 1.15 13.70 -15.83
C THR A 122 0.38 12.38 -15.66
N LYS A 123 1.13 11.28 -15.57
CA LYS A 123 0.54 9.94 -15.44
C LYS A 123 -0.15 9.79 -14.09
N SER A 124 -1.37 9.30 -14.13
CA SER A 124 -2.09 8.91 -12.93
C SER A 124 -1.46 7.66 -12.30
N PHE A 125 -1.78 7.42 -11.04
CA PHE A 125 -1.34 6.23 -10.33
C PHE A 125 -1.83 4.95 -11.04
N LYS A 126 -3.08 4.94 -11.51
CA LYS A 126 -3.63 3.82 -12.30
C LYS A 126 -2.82 3.54 -13.58
N GLU A 127 -2.39 4.60 -14.26
CA GLU A 127 -1.55 4.45 -15.45
C GLU A 127 -0.17 3.87 -15.10
N SER A 128 0.37 4.21 -13.93
CA SER A 128 1.64 3.66 -13.45
C SER A 128 1.53 2.17 -13.14
N ILE A 129 0.43 1.73 -12.51
CA ILE A 129 0.14 0.29 -12.28
C ILE A 129 -0.05 -0.43 -13.62
N LYS A 130 -0.84 0.14 -14.53
CA LYS A 130 -1.06 -0.44 -15.86
C LYS A 130 0.25 -0.57 -16.64
N GLN A 131 1.11 0.43 -16.57
CA GLN A 131 2.44 0.39 -17.18
C GLN A 131 3.29 -0.74 -16.57
N ALA A 132 3.28 -0.88 -15.24
CA ALA A 132 4.02 -1.94 -14.55
C ALA A 132 3.51 -3.32 -15.00
N THR A 133 2.19 -3.52 -15.03
CA THR A 133 1.57 -4.78 -15.47
C THR A 133 1.97 -5.11 -16.91
N THR A 134 1.82 -4.15 -17.82
CA THR A 134 2.16 -4.33 -19.24
C THR A 134 3.63 -4.71 -19.42
N GLU A 135 4.52 -4.03 -18.71
CA GLU A 135 5.96 -4.24 -18.84
C GLU A 135 6.39 -5.61 -18.28
N ILE A 136 5.80 -6.00 -17.14
CA ILE A 136 6.10 -7.31 -16.52
C ILE A 136 5.59 -8.44 -17.42
N VAL A 137 4.38 -8.30 -17.99
CA VAL A 137 3.85 -9.28 -18.94
C VAL A 137 4.74 -9.36 -20.21
N ARG A 138 5.21 -8.22 -20.71
CA ARG A 138 6.12 -8.17 -21.87
C ARG A 138 7.43 -8.94 -21.59
N ILE A 139 7.98 -8.79 -20.38
CA ILE A 139 9.26 -9.41 -19.99
C ILE A 139 9.11 -10.91 -19.69
N LEU A 140 8.07 -11.27 -18.96
CA LEU A 140 7.92 -12.61 -18.39
C LEU A 140 6.96 -13.51 -19.18
N GLY A 141 6.07 -12.95 -20.01
CA GLY A 141 4.91 -13.66 -20.58
C GLY A 141 3.79 -13.78 -19.56
N GLU A 142 2.56 -13.97 -20.01
CA GLU A 142 1.35 -13.98 -19.16
C GLU A 142 1.44 -14.94 -17.96
N GLN A 143 1.89 -16.17 -18.19
CA GLN A 143 1.91 -17.20 -17.15
C GLN A 143 2.88 -16.82 -16.01
N LYS A 144 4.12 -16.48 -16.36
CA LYS A 144 5.13 -16.10 -15.34
C LYS A 144 4.83 -14.74 -14.70
N ALA A 145 4.22 -13.82 -15.44
CA ALA A 145 3.77 -12.55 -14.87
C ALA A 145 2.70 -12.78 -13.79
N GLY A 146 1.75 -13.69 -14.04
CA GLY A 146 0.76 -14.09 -13.03
C GLY A 146 1.41 -14.67 -11.78
N GLN A 147 2.40 -15.57 -11.97
CA GLN A 147 3.18 -16.13 -10.85
C GLN A 147 3.95 -15.04 -10.10
N PHE A 148 4.52 -14.08 -10.83
CA PHE A 148 5.25 -12.93 -10.25
C PHE A 148 4.33 -12.07 -9.38
N PHE A 149 3.15 -11.68 -9.87
CA PHE A 149 2.21 -10.88 -9.08
C PHE A 149 1.71 -11.64 -7.85
N HIS A 150 1.48 -12.96 -7.99
CA HIS A 150 1.14 -13.80 -6.84
C HIS A 150 2.28 -13.85 -5.82
N PHE A 151 3.51 -14.02 -6.27
CA PHE A 151 4.71 -14.00 -5.41
C PHE A 151 4.85 -12.67 -4.67
N ILE A 152 4.66 -11.55 -5.36
CA ILE A 152 4.71 -10.21 -4.75
C ILE A 152 3.60 -10.09 -3.69
N ALA A 153 2.37 -10.48 -4.02
CA ALA A 153 1.26 -10.44 -3.07
C ALA A 153 1.54 -11.29 -1.83
N ALA A 154 2.01 -12.54 -2.03
CA ALA A 154 2.32 -13.47 -0.93
C ALA A 154 3.46 -12.94 -0.04
N ARG A 155 4.47 -12.26 -0.63
CA ARG A 155 5.59 -11.69 0.12
C ARG A 155 5.15 -10.57 1.08
N TYR A 156 4.03 -9.91 0.76
CA TYR A 156 3.53 -8.76 1.52
C TYR A 156 2.20 -9.05 2.24
N THR A 157 1.66 -10.25 2.09
CA THR A 157 0.56 -10.73 2.91
C THR A 157 1.07 -11.84 3.83
N ASP A 158 0.61 -11.84 5.07
CA ASP A 158 0.97 -12.90 6.01
C ASP A 158 0.35 -14.23 5.54
N GLU A 159 1.19 -15.23 5.30
CA GLU A 159 0.76 -16.60 4.93
C GLU A 159 -0.18 -17.25 5.98
N GLN A 160 -0.25 -16.70 7.18
CA GLN A 160 -1.07 -17.23 8.28
C GLN A 160 -2.47 -16.63 8.36
N ASN A 161 -3.02 -16.14 7.24
CA ASN A 161 -4.41 -15.69 7.12
C ASN A 161 -4.83 -14.48 7.99
N THR A 162 -3.92 -13.59 8.30
CA THR A 162 -4.36 -12.29 8.79
C THR A 162 -4.80 -11.44 7.60
N LEU A 163 -5.99 -11.74 7.09
CA LEU A 163 -6.61 -10.93 6.05
C LEU A 163 -6.72 -9.48 6.53
N PRO A 164 -6.58 -8.50 5.64
CA PRO A 164 -6.94 -7.13 5.98
C PRO A 164 -8.37 -7.14 6.53
N LEU A 165 -8.58 -6.43 7.62
CA LEU A 165 -9.92 -6.32 8.19
C LEU A 165 -10.87 -5.63 7.20
N GLU A 166 -12.15 -5.86 7.34
CA GLU A 166 -13.16 -5.14 6.55
C GLU A 166 -13.00 -3.62 6.76
N PRO A 167 -13.34 -2.82 5.75
CA PRO A 167 -13.17 -1.37 5.87
C PRO A 167 -13.77 -0.81 7.17
N ASN A 168 -13.01 0.00 7.86
CA ASN A 168 -13.35 0.59 9.16
C ASN A 168 -13.50 -0.39 10.34
N GLN A 169 -13.22 -1.66 10.13
CA GLN A 169 -13.29 -2.62 11.25
C GLN A 169 -12.25 -2.27 12.31
N VAL A 170 -12.70 -2.19 13.56
CA VAL A 170 -11.80 -2.01 14.70
C VAL A 170 -11.10 -3.34 14.98
N PRO A 171 -9.75 -3.35 15.07
CA PRO A 171 -9.06 -4.60 15.42
C PRO A 171 -9.48 -5.13 16.79
N GLU A 172 -9.59 -6.45 16.93
CA GLU A 172 -9.84 -7.11 18.23
C GLU A 172 -8.52 -7.58 18.87
N ASP A 173 -7.46 -7.62 18.10
CA ASP A 173 -6.14 -8.10 18.53
C ASP A 173 -5.19 -6.95 18.88
N THR A 174 -3.91 -7.27 19.01
CA THR A 174 -2.83 -6.30 19.20
C THR A 174 -2.17 -6.06 17.84
N ARG A 175 -2.31 -4.84 17.32
CA ARG A 175 -1.69 -4.44 16.05
C ARG A 175 -1.51 -2.93 15.93
N VAL A 176 -0.69 -2.55 14.98
CA VAL A 176 -0.61 -1.17 14.49
C VAL A 176 -1.46 -1.07 13.23
N VAL A 177 -2.24 0.00 13.09
CA VAL A 177 -3.02 0.29 11.87
C VAL A 177 -2.54 1.62 11.31
N VAL A 178 -2.15 1.64 10.04
CA VAL A 178 -1.80 2.89 9.33
C VAL A 178 -2.83 3.11 8.23
N ASN A 179 -3.55 4.21 8.28
CA ASN A 179 -4.47 4.60 7.21
C ASN A 179 -3.83 5.74 6.40
N ALA A 180 -3.39 5.45 5.18
CA ALA A 180 -2.63 6.39 4.36
C ALA A 180 -3.42 7.67 4.00
N PRO A 181 -4.69 7.61 3.51
CA PRO A 181 -5.45 8.84 3.21
C PRO A 181 -5.68 9.75 4.42
N ALA A 182 -5.79 9.17 5.61
CA ALA A 182 -5.98 9.93 6.86
C ALA A 182 -4.65 10.42 7.46
N PHE A 183 -3.50 10.01 6.92
CA PHE A 183 -2.17 10.29 7.48
C PHE A 183 -2.12 9.92 8.98
N ARG A 184 -2.70 8.77 9.33
CA ARG A 184 -2.93 8.37 10.73
C ARG A 184 -2.36 6.98 10.99
N MET A 185 -1.68 6.82 12.13
CA MET A 185 -1.21 5.53 12.64
C MET A 185 -1.73 5.32 14.06
N ASP A 186 -2.36 4.18 14.29
CA ASP A 186 -2.98 3.79 15.56
C ASP A 186 -2.30 2.54 16.13
N VAL A 187 -2.12 2.51 17.45
CA VAL A 187 -1.64 1.33 18.17
C VAL A 187 -2.79 0.75 18.97
N PHE A 188 -3.14 -0.49 18.68
CA PHE A 188 -4.16 -1.25 19.39
C PHE A 188 -3.49 -2.31 20.28
N GLN A 189 -4.01 -2.48 21.48
CA GLN A 189 -3.65 -3.56 22.40
C GLN A 189 -4.92 -4.30 22.81
N GLN A 190 -5.04 -5.55 22.36
CA GLN A 190 -6.20 -6.40 22.65
C GLN A 190 -7.53 -5.67 22.37
N GLY A 191 -7.64 -5.12 21.16
CA GLY A 191 -8.84 -4.42 20.71
C GLY A 191 -9.00 -2.99 21.19
N LYS A 192 -8.16 -2.53 22.12
CA LYS A 192 -8.25 -1.18 22.67
C LYS A 192 -7.25 -0.27 21.99
N LEU A 193 -7.72 0.86 21.45
CA LEU A 193 -6.84 1.90 20.92
C LEU A 193 -6.11 2.58 22.09
N ILE A 194 -4.79 2.53 22.11
CA ILE A 194 -3.97 3.06 23.19
C ILE A 194 -3.18 4.32 22.79
N LYS A 195 -2.92 4.49 21.48
CA LYS A 195 -2.13 5.63 21.00
C LYS A 195 -2.42 5.91 19.54
N THR A 196 -2.40 7.18 19.16
CA THR A 196 -2.54 7.66 17.77
C THR A 196 -1.40 8.62 17.42
N TYR A 197 -0.88 8.50 16.19
CA TYR A 197 0.13 9.37 15.62
C TYR A 197 -0.35 9.96 14.30
N LYS A 198 -0.07 11.24 14.09
CA LYS A 198 -0.09 11.83 12.76
C LYS A 198 1.22 11.45 12.06
N VAL A 199 1.16 10.96 10.83
CA VAL A 199 2.34 10.42 10.13
C VAL A 199 2.53 11.09 8.78
N GLY A 200 3.75 10.99 8.24
CA GLY A 200 4.02 11.20 6.83
C GLY A 200 3.95 9.87 6.09
N VAL A 201 3.47 9.88 4.85
CA VAL A 201 3.36 8.66 4.03
C VAL A 201 4.15 8.78 2.73
N GLY A 202 4.16 7.72 1.94
CA GLY A 202 4.83 7.70 0.64
C GLY A 202 4.23 8.69 -0.35
N TYR A 203 5.08 9.26 -1.23
CA TYR A 203 4.62 10.10 -2.34
C TYR A 203 3.70 9.30 -3.26
N PRO A 204 2.81 9.94 -4.04
CA PRO A 204 2.01 9.22 -5.03
C PRO A 204 2.84 8.37 -6.01
N GLU A 205 4.04 8.81 -6.33
CA GLU A 205 4.97 8.08 -7.19
C GLU A 205 5.59 6.85 -6.48
N PHE A 206 5.61 6.85 -5.15
CA PHE A 206 6.12 5.78 -4.28
C PHE A 206 5.08 5.52 -3.17
N PRO A 207 3.93 4.95 -3.52
CA PRO A 207 2.84 4.81 -2.55
C PRO A 207 3.20 3.86 -1.41
N LEU A 208 2.62 4.09 -0.25
CA LEU A 208 2.67 3.13 0.85
C LEU A 208 1.78 1.95 0.48
N PRO A 209 2.34 0.75 0.28
CA PRO A 209 1.54 -0.39 -0.15
C PRO A 209 0.61 -0.88 0.97
N THR A 210 -0.57 -1.35 0.60
CA THR A 210 -1.55 -1.89 1.57
C THR A 210 -1.25 -3.37 1.90
N GLY A 211 -1.86 -3.84 2.97
CA GLY A 211 -1.74 -5.22 3.42
C GLY A 211 -1.28 -5.35 4.87
N VAL A 212 -1.25 -6.57 5.36
CA VAL A 212 -0.82 -6.86 6.72
C VAL A 212 0.66 -7.25 6.72
N ARG A 213 1.42 -6.58 7.55
CA ARG A 213 2.87 -6.71 7.70
C ARG A 213 3.19 -7.13 9.14
N LYS A 214 4.49 -7.33 9.42
CA LYS A 214 4.98 -7.64 10.79
C LYS A 214 6.18 -6.79 11.15
N ALA A 215 6.13 -6.17 12.31
CA ALA A 215 7.31 -5.62 12.99
C ALA A 215 7.90 -6.72 13.88
N THR A 216 9.16 -7.07 13.64
CA THR A 216 9.88 -8.10 14.41
C THR A 216 11.06 -7.55 15.19
N ASN A 217 11.57 -6.40 14.76
CA ASN A 217 12.78 -5.78 15.33
C ASN A 217 12.61 -4.26 15.41
N ILE A 218 13.31 -3.68 16.37
CA ILE A 218 13.55 -2.23 16.47
C ILE A 218 15.06 -2.03 16.23
N ILE A 219 15.41 -1.14 15.31
CA ILE A 219 16.80 -0.85 14.97
C ILE A 219 17.13 0.59 15.37
N PHE A 220 18.00 0.72 16.35
CA PHE A 220 18.53 1.99 16.84
C PHE A 220 19.75 2.39 16.02
N ASN A 221 19.90 3.67 15.81
CA ASN A 221 21.03 4.25 15.06
C ASN A 221 21.24 3.53 13.71
N PRO A 222 20.20 3.47 12.88
CA PRO A 222 20.33 2.74 11.62
C PRO A 222 21.32 3.41 10.68
N THR A 223 22.06 2.61 9.95
CA THR A 223 22.76 3.09 8.76
C THR A 223 21.75 3.16 7.60
N TRP A 224 22.06 3.95 6.59
CA TRP A 224 21.25 4.06 5.38
C TRP A 224 22.10 3.84 4.15
N THR A 225 21.69 2.96 3.27
CA THR A 225 22.31 2.77 1.96
C THR A 225 21.40 3.45 0.93
N PRO A 226 21.83 4.60 0.38
CA PRO A 226 21.03 5.31 -0.60
C PRO A 226 20.89 4.49 -1.89
N PRO A 227 19.66 4.38 -2.44
CA PRO A 227 19.49 3.73 -3.74
C PRO A 227 20.07 4.56 -4.88
N ASP A 228 20.34 3.92 -6.02
CA ASP A 228 20.76 4.65 -7.25
C ASP A 228 19.51 5.25 -7.91
N GLU A 229 19.03 6.32 -7.34
CA GLU A 229 17.83 7.02 -7.79
C GLU A 229 18.11 8.53 -7.94
N PRO A 230 17.41 9.21 -8.87
CA PRO A 230 17.71 10.62 -9.16
C PRO A 230 17.64 11.55 -7.96
N TRP A 231 16.72 11.29 -7.02
CA TRP A 231 16.55 12.14 -5.82
C TRP A 231 17.72 12.04 -4.83
N VAL A 232 18.59 11.04 -5.00
CA VAL A 232 19.81 10.84 -4.17
C VAL A 232 21.00 11.57 -4.74
N LYS A 233 21.09 11.67 -6.08
CA LYS A 233 22.26 12.20 -6.80
C LYS A 233 22.65 13.59 -6.32
N GLY A 234 23.93 13.80 -6.12
CA GLY A 234 24.50 15.08 -5.67
C GLY A 234 24.46 15.29 -4.15
N LYS A 235 23.79 14.43 -3.40
CA LYS A 235 23.71 14.52 -1.93
C LYS A 235 24.63 13.49 -1.25
N VAL A 236 24.54 12.26 -1.70
CA VAL A 236 25.36 11.12 -1.26
C VAL A 236 25.65 10.23 -2.48
N SER A 237 26.65 9.37 -2.39
CA SER A 237 26.94 8.40 -3.45
C SER A 237 25.97 7.21 -3.34
N PRO A 238 25.26 6.87 -4.43
CA PRO A 238 24.43 5.67 -4.42
C PRO A 238 25.23 4.42 -4.01
N GLY A 239 24.64 3.58 -3.18
CA GLY A 239 25.27 2.37 -2.65
C GLY A 239 26.29 2.60 -1.54
N GLU A 240 26.75 3.83 -1.32
CA GLU A 240 27.68 4.15 -0.24
C GLU A 240 26.92 4.26 1.10
N LYS A 241 27.36 3.51 2.08
CA LYS A 241 26.69 3.43 3.37
C LYS A 241 26.82 4.74 4.15
N VAL A 242 25.71 5.44 4.34
CA VAL A 242 25.62 6.64 5.19
C VAL A 242 25.56 6.18 6.65
N PRO A 243 26.51 6.63 7.49
CA PRO A 243 26.55 6.15 8.88
C PRO A 243 25.37 6.64 9.72
N ALA A 244 25.17 5.94 10.81
CA ALA A 244 24.23 6.37 11.88
C ALA A 244 24.63 7.75 12.40
N GLY A 245 23.65 8.55 12.77
CA GLY A 245 23.86 9.90 13.31
C GLY A 245 24.22 10.97 12.28
N SER A 246 24.46 10.58 11.02
CA SER A 246 24.72 11.55 9.94
C SER A 246 23.48 12.38 9.64
N LYS A 247 23.65 13.70 9.44
CA LYS A 247 22.59 14.60 8.99
C LYS A 247 22.05 14.24 7.58
N LEU A 248 22.81 13.45 6.82
CA LEU A 248 22.42 12.97 5.50
C LEU A 248 21.60 11.68 5.57
N ASN A 249 21.44 11.09 6.77
CA ASN A 249 20.67 9.88 6.96
C ASN A 249 19.20 10.23 7.22
N PRO A 250 18.28 9.93 6.29
CA PRO A 250 16.88 10.36 6.42
C PRO A 250 16.05 9.50 7.38
N LEU A 251 16.64 8.44 7.96
CA LEU A 251 15.91 7.47 8.79
C LEU A 251 15.78 7.91 10.26
N GLY A 252 16.55 8.93 10.66
CA GLY A 252 16.54 9.38 12.06
C GLY A 252 17.18 8.36 13.01
N PRO A 253 16.91 8.46 14.33
CA PRO A 253 17.56 7.63 15.33
C PRO A 253 17.04 6.19 15.37
N ILE A 254 15.83 5.91 14.86
CA ILE A 254 15.19 4.61 14.98
C ILE A 254 14.45 4.28 13.69
N LYS A 255 14.59 3.01 13.24
CA LYS A 255 13.71 2.44 12.20
C LYS A 255 13.14 1.09 12.66
N ILE A 256 11.94 0.81 12.25
CA ILE A 256 11.23 -0.45 12.47
C ILE A 256 10.91 -1.04 11.09
N PRO A 257 11.61 -2.09 10.66
CA PRO A 257 11.25 -2.79 9.42
C PRO A 257 9.87 -3.46 9.55
N ILE A 258 9.06 -3.29 8.52
CA ILE A 258 7.70 -3.87 8.45
C ILE A 258 7.51 -4.67 7.16
N GLY A 259 8.60 -5.19 6.60
CA GLY A 259 8.59 -5.83 5.28
C GLY A 259 8.87 -4.81 4.18
N MET A 260 10.00 -4.98 3.54
CA MET A 260 10.47 -4.07 2.49
C MET A 260 9.44 -3.91 1.35
N PRO A 261 9.44 -2.78 0.68
CA PRO A 261 10.38 -1.67 0.86
C PRO A 261 10.01 -0.71 1.99
N SER A 262 9.08 -1.07 2.84
CA SER A 262 8.46 -0.15 3.82
C SER A 262 9.09 -0.27 5.21
N LEU A 263 9.27 0.89 5.82
CA LEU A 263 9.75 1.06 7.19
C LEU A 263 8.82 2.02 7.93
N ILE A 264 8.78 1.91 9.25
CA ILE A 264 8.35 3.02 10.12
C ILE A 264 9.64 3.63 10.67
N HIS A 265 9.86 4.94 10.52
CA HIS A 265 11.15 5.53 10.92
C HIS A 265 11.04 7.01 11.31
N GLY A 266 12.01 7.49 12.05
CA GLY A 266 12.14 8.88 12.45
C GLY A 266 12.67 9.80 11.34
N GLY A 267 13.29 10.89 11.72
CA GLY A 267 13.98 11.81 10.81
C GLY A 267 13.07 12.77 10.06
N LYS A 268 11.79 12.88 10.43
CA LYS A 268 10.88 13.83 9.77
C LYS A 268 10.67 15.10 10.61
N ASP A 269 10.59 16.23 9.92
CA ASP A 269 10.08 17.45 10.51
C ASP A 269 8.57 17.35 10.77
N VAL A 270 8.08 18.11 11.76
CA VAL A 270 6.65 18.23 12.07
C VAL A 270 5.83 18.64 10.83
N SER A 271 6.40 19.49 9.96
CA SER A 271 5.75 19.93 8.71
C SER A 271 5.51 18.80 7.71
N LYS A 272 6.13 17.63 7.91
CA LYS A 272 5.93 16.43 7.08
C LYS A 272 4.85 15.51 7.62
N LEU A 273 4.31 15.79 8.78
CA LEU A 273 3.20 15.01 9.34
C LEU A 273 1.87 15.47 8.73
N GLY A 274 1.08 14.53 8.23
CA GLY A 274 -0.13 14.83 7.47
C GLY A 274 0.16 15.20 6.02
N ALA A 275 1.33 14.77 5.50
CA ALA A 275 1.78 15.08 4.15
C ALA A 275 2.58 13.91 3.56
N PHE A 276 2.91 14.01 2.29
CA PHE A 276 3.84 13.07 1.66
C PHE A 276 5.26 13.37 2.15
N ALA A 277 5.97 12.34 2.59
CA ALA A 277 7.26 12.51 3.29
C ALA A 277 8.30 11.44 2.96
N SER A 278 7.98 10.48 2.09
CA SER A 278 8.85 9.32 1.91
C SER A 278 8.70 8.65 0.54
N HIS A 279 9.60 7.73 0.28
CA HIS A 279 9.58 6.82 -0.88
C HIS A 279 9.01 5.46 -0.46
N GLY A 280 7.76 5.45 0.09
CA GLY A 280 7.05 4.23 0.44
C GLY A 280 7.11 3.82 1.92
N CYS A 281 7.54 4.73 2.81
CA CYS A 281 7.65 4.46 4.26
C CYS A 281 6.61 5.26 5.06
N VAL A 282 6.47 4.92 6.33
CA VAL A 282 5.73 5.69 7.33
C VAL A 282 6.75 6.55 8.09
N GLY A 283 6.63 7.86 7.96
CA GLY A 283 7.57 8.84 8.55
C GLY A 283 7.02 9.43 9.83
N LEU A 284 7.88 9.49 10.85
CA LEU A 284 7.63 10.07 12.17
C LEU A 284 8.69 11.11 12.49
N THR A 285 8.40 12.04 13.40
CA THR A 285 9.46 12.85 14.01
C THR A 285 10.31 11.97 14.93
N ASP A 286 11.48 12.45 15.32
CA ASP A 286 12.34 11.70 16.23
C ASP A 286 11.65 11.43 17.57
N GLY A 287 10.97 12.43 18.12
CA GLY A 287 10.19 12.27 19.36
C GLY A 287 9.04 11.27 19.20
N GLN A 288 8.35 11.30 18.06
CA GLN A 288 7.28 10.31 17.79
C GLN A 288 7.82 8.89 17.65
N VAL A 289 8.95 8.70 16.96
CA VAL A 289 9.49 7.32 16.79
C VAL A 289 10.01 6.76 18.11
N GLN A 290 10.53 7.61 19.00
CA GLN A 290 10.91 7.21 20.37
C GLN A 290 9.68 6.72 21.17
N ASP A 291 8.62 7.54 21.19
CA ASP A 291 7.35 7.20 21.86
C ASP A 291 6.73 5.94 21.25
N PHE A 292 6.68 5.86 19.92
CA PHE A 292 6.16 4.67 19.21
C PHE A 292 6.98 3.42 19.54
N THR A 293 8.30 3.55 19.65
CA THR A 293 9.20 2.44 20.07
C THR A 293 8.81 1.90 21.44
N GLN A 294 8.49 2.78 22.41
CA GLN A 294 8.01 2.35 23.73
C GLN A 294 6.70 1.59 23.63
N GLN A 295 5.72 2.14 22.88
CA GLN A 295 4.41 1.50 22.69
C GLN A 295 4.56 0.14 22.02
N LEU A 296 5.32 0.08 20.93
CA LEU A 296 5.55 -1.15 20.17
C LEU A 296 6.22 -2.23 21.03
N ALA A 297 7.26 -1.85 21.75
CA ALA A 297 7.98 -2.75 22.65
C ALA A 297 7.07 -3.26 23.77
N GLN A 298 6.26 -2.38 24.35
CA GLN A 298 5.28 -2.74 25.39
C GLN A 298 4.27 -3.77 24.89
N VAL A 299 3.62 -3.50 23.74
CA VAL A 299 2.57 -4.39 23.21
C VAL A 299 3.14 -5.71 22.67
N SER A 300 4.44 -5.75 22.34
CA SER A 300 5.13 -6.98 21.95
C SER A 300 5.57 -7.85 23.13
N GLY A 301 5.40 -7.38 24.38
CA GLY A 301 5.91 -8.06 25.56
C GLY A 301 7.41 -7.84 25.84
N SER A 302 8.01 -6.81 25.22
CA SER A 302 9.45 -6.49 25.35
C SER A 302 9.64 -5.03 25.80
N PRO A 303 9.08 -4.60 26.95
CA PRO A 303 9.09 -3.18 27.30
C PRO A 303 10.50 -2.58 27.35
N ILE A 304 10.66 -1.43 26.74
CA ILE A 304 11.92 -0.66 26.72
C ILE A 304 11.62 0.71 27.35
N SER A 305 12.37 1.08 28.37
CA SER A 305 12.16 2.39 29.01
C SER A 305 12.71 3.54 28.17
N ALA A 306 12.22 4.75 28.44
CA ALA A 306 12.69 5.97 27.79
C ALA A 306 14.20 6.18 28.01
N GLU A 307 14.69 5.87 29.23
CA GLU A 307 16.13 5.97 29.58
C GLU A 307 16.95 5.00 28.72
N LYS A 308 16.43 3.79 28.48
CA LYS A 308 17.12 2.79 27.67
C LYS A 308 17.17 3.20 26.19
N ILE A 309 16.09 3.81 25.68
CA ILE A 309 16.05 4.39 24.32
C ILE A 309 17.12 5.50 24.21
N ALA A 310 17.13 6.42 25.16
CA ALA A 310 18.12 7.51 25.20
C ALA A 310 19.56 6.97 25.29
N ASP A 311 19.80 5.87 26.01
CA ASP A 311 21.13 5.23 26.10
C ASP A 311 21.56 4.63 24.76
N TYR A 312 20.62 4.04 24.00
CA TYR A 312 20.91 3.57 22.64
C TYR A 312 21.27 4.76 21.73
N GLU A 313 20.51 5.83 21.80
CA GLU A 313 20.71 7.00 20.93
C GLU A 313 22.02 7.76 21.24
N LYS A 314 22.43 7.83 22.50
CA LYS A 314 23.74 8.41 22.89
C LYS A 314 24.91 7.71 22.18
N LYS A 315 24.76 6.42 21.83
CA LYS A 315 25.75 5.63 21.11
C LYS A 315 25.55 5.76 19.59
N ASN A 316 25.31 6.97 19.12
CA ASN A 316 24.77 7.29 17.79
C ASN A 316 25.60 6.77 16.59
N THR A 317 26.80 6.29 16.82
CA THR A 317 27.63 5.68 15.78
C THR A 317 27.50 4.15 15.71
N LYS A 318 26.80 3.53 16.67
CA LYS A 318 26.67 2.07 16.76
C LYS A 318 25.22 1.65 16.52
N THR A 319 25.00 0.92 15.44
CA THR A 319 23.69 0.32 15.16
C THR A 319 23.43 -0.84 16.12
N GLU A 320 22.27 -0.83 16.76
CA GLU A 320 21.81 -1.89 17.66
C GLU A 320 20.43 -2.37 17.19
N SER A 321 20.23 -3.68 17.19
CA SER A 321 18.95 -4.30 16.83
C SER A 321 18.37 -5.01 18.05
N VAL A 322 17.14 -4.67 18.41
CA VAL A 322 16.40 -5.29 19.51
C VAL A 322 15.26 -6.10 18.88
N LYS A 323 15.30 -7.40 19.10
CA LYS A 323 14.23 -8.31 18.64
C LYS A 323 13.03 -8.20 19.57
N LEU A 324 11.84 -8.10 19.00
CA LEU A 324 10.58 -8.11 19.75
C LEU A 324 10.26 -9.53 20.23
N THR A 325 9.74 -9.67 21.45
CA THR A 325 9.34 -10.98 22.00
C THR A 325 8.26 -11.62 21.16
N GLN A 326 7.23 -10.84 20.78
CA GLN A 326 6.20 -11.25 19.85
C GLN A 326 6.21 -10.29 18.66
N PRO A 327 6.18 -10.81 17.42
CA PRO A 327 5.94 -9.94 16.28
C PRO A 327 4.63 -9.18 16.44
N VAL A 328 4.63 -7.90 16.07
CA VAL A 328 3.42 -7.07 16.11
C VAL A 328 2.93 -6.88 14.67
N LEU A 329 1.66 -7.19 14.43
CA LEU A 329 1.05 -6.96 13.12
C LEU A 329 0.98 -5.46 12.83
N VAL A 330 1.27 -5.10 11.58
CA VAL A 330 1.16 -3.73 11.08
C VAL A 330 0.28 -3.76 9.85
N GLU A 331 -0.94 -3.28 9.99
CA GLU A 331 -1.92 -3.25 8.91
C GLU A 331 -1.88 -1.90 8.21
N LEU A 332 -1.50 -1.91 6.94
CA LEU A 332 -1.45 -0.74 6.08
C LEU A 332 -2.75 -0.67 5.29
N ARG A 333 -3.57 0.33 5.60
CA ARG A 333 -4.91 0.53 5.01
C ARG A 333 -4.93 1.69 4.03
N TYR A 334 -5.90 1.63 3.13
CA TYR A 334 -6.26 2.73 2.27
C TYR A 334 -7.77 2.95 2.37
N GLU A 335 -8.18 3.67 3.39
CA GLU A 335 -9.60 3.93 3.68
C GLU A 335 -9.86 5.44 3.54
N THR A 336 -10.51 5.82 2.46
CA THR A 336 -10.87 7.22 2.21
C THR A 336 -12.18 7.61 2.89
N ILE A 337 -12.94 6.65 3.38
CA ILE A 337 -14.22 6.89 4.08
C ILE A 337 -14.14 6.20 5.45
N VAL A 338 -14.26 6.97 6.52
CA VAL A 338 -14.16 6.46 7.89
C VAL A 338 -15.33 7.01 8.73
N ALA A 339 -16.14 6.10 9.29
CA ALA A 339 -17.15 6.48 10.28
C ALA A 339 -16.46 6.69 11.64
N GLN A 340 -16.63 7.87 12.24
CA GLN A 340 -16.02 8.20 13.53
C GLN A 340 -16.84 9.28 14.23
N ASP A 341 -17.18 9.04 15.50
CA ASP A 341 -17.81 10.03 16.40
C ASP A 341 -19.08 10.68 15.80
N GLY A 342 -19.95 9.88 15.20
CA GLY A 342 -21.21 10.37 14.63
C GLY A 342 -21.08 11.05 13.28
N GLN A 343 -19.93 10.96 12.66
CA GLN A 343 -19.64 11.59 11.35
C GLN A 343 -19.08 10.55 10.38
N LEU A 344 -19.25 10.81 9.11
CA LEU A 344 -18.51 10.14 8.05
C LEU A 344 -17.40 11.07 7.58
N HIS A 345 -16.15 10.71 7.87
CA HIS A 345 -14.97 11.41 7.42
C HIS A 345 -14.59 10.92 6.03
N ILE A 346 -14.51 11.82 5.07
CA ILE A 346 -14.17 11.53 3.68
C ILE A 346 -12.84 12.21 3.39
N TYR A 347 -11.82 11.39 3.17
CA TYR A 347 -10.44 11.84 2.89
C TYR A 347 -10.19 11.93 1.40
N ARG A 348 -9.23 12.79 1.02
CA ARG A 348 -8.72 12.90 -0.33
C ARG A 348 -8.20 11.54 -0.83
N ASP A 349 -8.51 11.20 -2.08
CA ASP A 349 -8.04 9.95 -2.69
C ASP A 349 -6.61 10.15 -3.24
N ILE A 350 -5.65 10.20 -2.32
CA ILE A 350 -4.27 10.62 -2.57
C ILE A 350 -3.48 9.71 -3.53
N TYR A 351 -3.92 8.47 -3.72
CA TYR A 351 -3.32 7.51 -4.65
C TYR A 351 -4.27 7.11 -5.79
N GLU A 352 -5.31 7.89 -6.04
CA GLU A 352 -6.21 7.77 -7.20
C GLU A 352 -6.88 6.38 -7.34
N ARG A 353 -7.21 5.72 -6.22
CA ARG A 353 -7.82 4.38 -6.26
C ARG A 353 -9.32 4.39 -6.62
N GLY A 354 -9.94 5.55 -6.72
CA GLY A 354 -11.36 5.68 -7.03
C GLY A 354 -12.26 5.15 -5.90
N THR A 355 -11.84 5.34 -4.65
CA THR A 355 -12.54 4.76 -3.49
C THR A 355 -13.60 5.68 -2.88
N ASN A 356 -13.67 6.95 -3.29
CA ASN A 356 -14.71 7.89 -2.84
C ASN A 356 -16.00 7.68 -3.63
N THR A 357 -16.70 6.58 -3.33
CA THR A 357 -17.93 6.17 -4.03
C THR A 357 -19.07 5.95 -3.02
N VAL A 358 -20.31 6.08 -3.52
CA VAL A 358 -21.51 5.77 -2.72
C VAL A 358 -21.51 4.30 -2.28
N GLU A 359 -21.02 3.41 -3.12
CA GLU A 359 -20.89 1.98 -2.79
C GLU A 359 -19.99 1.76 -1.57
N ASN A 360 -18.80 2.37 -1.56
CA ASN A 360 -17.89 2.26 -0.41
C ASN A 360 -18.46 2.94 0.83
N ALA A 361 -19.12 4.09 0.69
CA ALA A 361 -19.80 4.75 1.80
C ALA A 361 -20.90 3.85 2.40
N THR A 362 -21.65 3.18 1.52
CA THR A 362 -22.71 2.23 1.94
C THR A 362 -22.10 1.06 2.74
N ARG A 363 -21.00 0.49 2.24
CA ARG A 363 -20.27 -0.60 2.96
C ARG A 363 -19.82 -0.16 4.35
N VAL A 364 -19.24 1.05 4.45
CA VAL A 364 -18.80 1.60 5.75
C VAL A 364 -20.00 1.81 6.69
N LEU A 365 -21.08 2.37 6.19
CA LEU A 365 -22.32 2.55 6.98
C LEU A 365 -22.89 1.20 7.46
N ASP A 366 -22.93 0.20 6.57
CA ASP A 366 -23.44 -1.15 6.85
C ASP A 366 -22.63 -1.82 7.99
N ASN A 367 -21.31 -1.61 8.04
CA ASN A 367 -20.48 -2.16 9.14
C ASN A 367 -20.91 -1.66 10.51
N TYR A 368 -21.59 -0.51 10.57
CA TYR A 368 -22.12 0.06 11.83
C TYR A 368 -23.65 -0.06 11.94
N GLY A 369 -24.26 -0.89 11.07
CA GLY A 369 -25.71 -1.14 11.09
C GLY A 369 -26.53 0.06 10.64
N VAL A 370 -25.96 0.96 9.84
CA VAL A 370 -26.63 2.13 9.27
C VAL A 370 -26.88 1.88 7.80
N LYS A 371 -28.14 1.97 7.35
CA LYS A 371 -28.51 1.74 5.96
C LYS A 371 -28.53 3.08 5.19
N PHE A 372 -27.80 3.17 4.09
CA PHE A 372 -27.73 4.37 3.25
C PHE A 372 -29.15 4.84 2.85
N GLU A 373 -30.03 3.90 2.50
CA GLU A 373 -31.41 4.23 2.07
C GLU A 373 -32.21 4.93 3.15
N LYS A 374 -31.86 4.70 4.45
CA LYS A 374 -32.54 5.28 5.61
C LYS A 374 -31.98 6.64 6.04
N LEU A 375 -30.92 7.10 5.41
CA LEU A 375 -30.41 8.46 5.64
C LEU A 375 -31.46 9.49 5.19
N SER A 376 -31.50 10.62 5.86
CA SER A 376 -32.31 11.76 5.40
C SER A 376 -31.80 12.27 4.04
N GLU A 377 -32.65 12.92 3.28
CA GLU A 377 -32.26 13.48 1.97
C GLU A 377 -31.11 14.51 2.13
N GLN A 378 -31.11 15.25 3.24
CA GLN A 378 -30.01 16.18 3.53
C GLN A 378 -28.67 15.43 3.74
N GLU A 379 -28.67 14.35 4.52
CA GLU A 379 -27.46 13.51 4.74
C GLU A 379 -26.98 12.89 3.43
N LYS A 380 -27.90 12.34 2.61
CA LYS A 380 -27.55 11.76 1.29
C LYS A 380 -26.92 12.81 0.37
N ASN A 381 -27.54 13.99 0.28
CA ASN A 381 -27.04 15.07 -0.58
C ASN A 381 -25.67 15.56 -0.12
N SER A 382 -25.50 15.80 1.18
CA SER A 382 -24.21 16.22 1.75
C SER A 382 -23.12 15.17 1.53
N LEU A 383 -23.45 13.89 1.71
CA LEU A 383 -22.54 12.78 1.49
C LEU A 383 -22.14 12.68 0.00
N THR A 384 -23.12 12.71 -0.91
CA THR A 384 -22.86 12.61 -2.36
C THR A 384 -21.99 13.79 -2.82
N GLN A 385 -22.27 15.00 -2.34
CA GLN A 385 -21.46 16.18 -2.65
C GLN A 385 -20.02 16.00 -2.14
N ALA A 386 -19.85 15.58 -0.88
CA ALA A 386 -18.52 15.39 -0.30
C ALA A 386 -17.72 14.31 -1.04
N LEU A 387 -18.36 13.19 -1.42
CA LEU A 387 -17.71 12.15 -2.22
C LEU A 387 -17.23 12.72 -3.56
N ALA A 388 -18.06 13.52 -4.23
CA ALA A 388 -17.71 14.15 -5.52
C ALA A 388 -16.56 15.16 -5.37
N GLU A 389 -16.56 15.94 -4.29
CA GLU A 389 -15.50 16.93 -4.02
C GLU A 389 -14.18 16.26 -3.67
N MET A 390 -14.22 15.20 -2.85
CA MET A 390 -13.04 14.49 -2.38
C MET A 390 -12.53 13.44 -3.39
N ASN A 391 -13.26 13.17 -4.47
CA ASN A 391 -12.82 12.29 -5.56
C ASN A 391 -11.85 13.04 -6.49
N THR A 392 -10.77 13.48 -5.91
CA THR A 392 -9.77 14.36 -6.51
C THR A 392 -8.39 13.86 -6.07
N ASP A 393 -7.43 13.80 -7.00
CA ASP A 393 -6.08 13.34 -6.70
C ASP A 393 -5.31 14.35 -5.83
N ALA A 394 -4.10 13.99 -5.42
CA ALA A 394 -3.27 14.85 -4.57
C ALA A 394 -2.90 16.18 -5.25
N ARG A 395 -2.94 16.25 -6.57
CA ARG A 395 -2.62 17.44 -7.36
C ARG A 395 -3.84 18.34 -7.60
N GLY A 396 -5.02 17.94 -7.11
CA GLY A 396 -6.27 18.67 -7.29
C GLY A 396 -7.03 18.35 -8.58
N ASN A 397 -6.65 17.30 -9.32
CA ASN A 397 -7.36 16.89 -10.53
C ASN A 397 -8.47 15.91 -10.18
N LYS A 398 -9.61 16.02 -10.85
CA LYS A 398 -10.70 15.05 -10.69
C LYS A 398 -10.26 13.67 -11.20
N ILE A 399 -10.56 12.63 -10.41
CA ILE A 399 -10.24 11.24 -10.78
C ILE A 399 -11.30 10.76 -11.78
N ALA A 400 -10.85 10.30 -12.95
CA ALA A 400 -11.74 9.82 -14.01
C ALA A 400 -12.35 8.47 -13.63
N GLY A 401 -13.65 8.30 -13.90
CA GLY A 401 -14.36 7.03 -13.72
C GLY A 401 -15.31 6.96 -12.53
N ALA A 402 -15.51 8.06 -11.80
CA ALA A 402 -16.62 8.15 -10.84
C ALA A 402 -17.88 8.50 -11.64
N ASP A 403 -18.72 7.52 -11.84
CA ASP A 403 -19.91 7.64 -12.68
C ASP A 403 -20.92 8.68 -12.23
N HIS A 404 -20.97 9.81 -12.93
CA HIS A 404 -22.20 10.56 -13.18
C HIS A 404 -22.11 11.14 -14.59
N PRO A 405 -22.93 10.64 -15.55
CA PRO A 405 -22.79 11.04 -16.95
C PRO A 405 -23.22 12.48 -17.29
N ASP A 406 -23.87 13.19 -16.39
CA ASP A 406 -24.47 14.47 -16.74
C ASP A 406 -24.21 15.61 -15.76
N GLN A 407 -22.94 16.05 -15.67
CA GLN A 407 -22.69 17.45 -15.25
C GLN A 407 -21.27 17.88 -15.61
N ALA A 408 -21.04 18.13 -16.88
CA ALA A 408 -19.93 18.96 -17.30
C ALA A 408 -20.29 20.42 -16.99
N THR A 409 -20.16 20.82 -15.72
CA THR A 409 -20.35 22.22 -15.36
C THR A 409 -19.14 23.04 -15.78
N LYS A 410 -19.38 23.99 -16.65
CA LYS A 410 -18.44 25.08 -16.97
C LYS A 410 -18.25 25.96 -15.72
N GLY A 411 -17.23 25.69 -14.95
CA GLY A 411 -16.92 26.55 -13.83
C GLY A 411 -15.81 26.04 -12.94
N ASP A 412 -14.58 26.13 -13.40
CA ASP A 412 -13.41 26.14 -12.49
C ASP A 412 -12.14 26.54 -13.25
N SER A 413 -12.24 27.58 -14.06
CA SER A 413 -11.08 28.08 -14.80
C SER A 413 -10.10 28.92 -13.95
N ALA A 414 -10.54 29.43 -12.79
CA ALA A 414 -9.71 30.31 -11.97
C ALA A 414 -8.86 29.53 -10.95
N GLN A 415 -9.46 28.60 -10.21
CA GLN A 415 -8.74 27.77 -9.25
C GLN A 415 -7.73 26.82 -9.92
N LYS A 416 -8.09 26.31 -11.13
CA LYS A 416 -7.20 25.48 -11.94
C LYS A 416 -5.95 26.28 -12.40
N ARG A 417 -6.13 27.57 -12.70
CA ARG A 417 -5.00 28.44 -13.12
C ARG A 417 -4.01 28.73 -11.99
N ASP A 418 -4.47 28.81 -10.74
CA ASP A 418 -3.58 29.07 -9.62
C ASP A 418 -2.88 27.77 -9.13
N ALA A 419 -3.57 26.65 -9.15
CA ALA A 419 -2.98 25.34 -8.92
C ALA A 419 -1.92 24.99 -10.00
N ASP A 420 -2.21 25.31 -11.27
CA ASP A 420 -1.26 25.13 -12.37
C ASP A 420 -0.05 26.07 -12.25
N LYS A 421 -0.20 27.25 -11.67
CA LYS A 421 0.90 28.18 -11.44
C LYS A 421 1.79 27.73 -10.27
N GLU A 422 1.20 27.15 -9.24
CA GLU A 422 1.93 26.61 -8.09
C GLU A 422 2.67 25.34 -8.48
N ASN A 423 2.03 24.47 -9.28
CA ASN A 423 2.66 23.28 -9.85
C ASN A 423 3.78 23.61 -10.85
N ARG A 424 3.68 24.73 -11.59
CA ARG A 424 4.74 25.16 -12.52
C ARG A 424 6.00 25.64 -11.82
N LYS A 425 5.90 26.07 -10.56
CA LYS A 425 7.06 26.48 -9.76
C LYS A 425 7.82 25.31 -9.15
N GLU A 426 7.21 24.12 -9.11
CA GLU A 426 7.81 22.87 -8.56
C GLU A 426 8.20 21.88 -9.66
N LYS A 427 8.67 22.38 -10.81
CA LYS A 427 9.12 21.54 -11.92
C LYS A 427 10.14 20.49 -11.46
N GLY A 428 9.86 19.24 -11.76
CA GLY A 428 10.79 18.13 -11.58
C GLY A 428 10.78 17.48 -10.19
N GLN A 429 9.85 17.81 -9.29
CA GLN A 429 9.79 17.20 -7.97
C GLN A 429 8.63 16.22 -7.85
N VAL A 430 8.81 15.22 -6.98
CA VAL A 430 7.69 14.34 -6.57
C VAL A 430 6.56 15.18 -5.94
N THR A 431 5.35 14.70 -6.03
CA THR A 431 4.17 15.36 -5.44
C THR A 431 4.30 15.38 -3.91
N ARG A 432 4.59 16.54 -3.35
CA ARG A 432 4.94 16.68 -1.91
C ARG A 432 3.76 17.06 -1.02
N LYS A 433 2.70 17.62 -1.60
CA LYS A 433 1.56 18.15 -0.83
C LYS A 433 0.24 17.72 -1.46
N VAL A 434 -0.77 17.62 -0.64
CA VAL A 434 -2.15 17.51 -1.10
C VAL A 434 -2.66 18.93 -1.34
N ILE A 435 -3.08 19.21 -2.59
CA ILE A 435 -3.60 20.55 -2.97
C ILE A 435 -5.10 20.58 -2.65
N GLY A 436 -5.50 21.59 -1.88
CA GLY A 436 -6.88 21.79 -1.46
C GLY A 436 -7.24 21.03 -0.19
N GLN A 437 -8.53 20.82 0.01
CA GLN A 437 -9.08 20.22 1.22
C GLN A 437 -8.68 18.74 1.31
N GLN A 438 -8.19 18.30 2.46
CA GLN A 438 -7.74 16.92 2.67
C GLN A 438 -8.84 16.02 3.25
N GLU A 439 -9.83 16.60 3.90
CA GLU A 439 -10.87 15.87 4.63
C GLU A 439 -12.17 16.68 4.66
N MET A 440 -13.30 15.99 4.52
CA MET A 440 -14.65 16.50 4.79
C MET A 440 -15.31 15.60 5.81
N ALA A 441 -15.97 16.18 6.81
CA ALA A 441 -16.71 15.42 7.82
C ALA A 441 -18.21 15.71 7.68
N ILE A 442 -19.00 14.68 7.47
CA ILE A 442 -20.44 14.76 7.23
C ILE A 442 -21.17 14.15 8.44
N PRO A 443 -21.93 14.96 9.20
CA PRO A 443 -22.71 14.41 10.31
C PRO A 443 -23.76 13.41 9.79
N ILE A 444 -23.78 12.21 10.40
CA ILE A 444 -24.78 11.17 10.15
C ILE A 444 -25.39 10.78 11.50
N ALA A 445 -26.62 11.19 11.72
CA ALA A 445 -27.28 11.05 13.02
C ALA A 445 -27.28 9.59 13.54
N ALA A 446 -27.46 8.62 12.62
CA ALA A 446 -27.51 7.20 12.95
C ALA A 446 -26.14 6.59 13.34
N LEU A 447 -25.04 7.32 13.13
CA LEU A 447 -23.68 6.91 13.54
C LEU A 447 -23.31 7.38 14.95
N ARG A 448 -24.17 8.13 15.62
CA ARG A 448 -23.88 8.62 16.98
C ARG A 448 -23.53 7.46 17.92
N GLY A 449 -22.38 7.53 18.56
CA GLY A 449 -21.86 6.48 19.45
C GLY A 449 -21.31 5.25 18.72
N LYS A 450 -21.15 5.32 17.41
CA LYS A 450 -20.62 4.24 16.57
C LYS A 450 -19.42 4.74 15.76
N GLY A 451 -18.64 3.82 15.23
CA GLY A 451 -17.57 4.11 14.32
C GLY A 451 -16.20 3.67 14.83
N TYR A 452 -15.22 3.95 14.03
CA TYR A 452 -13.80 3.73 14.34
C TYR A 452 -13.40 4.65 15.52
N PRO A 453 -12.52 4.22 16.44
CA PRO A 453 -12.21 5.02 17.62
C PRO A 453 -11.62 6.40 17.29
N ILE A 454 -12.03 7.40 18.06
CA ILE A 454 -11.43 8.73 18.02
C ILE A 454 -9.96 8.65 18.44
N PRO A 455 -9.09 9.54 17.93
CA PRO A 455 -7.66 9.53 18.28
C PRO A 455 -7.41 9.62 19.78
N VAL A 456 -6.53 8.76 20.28
CA VAL A 456 -6.14 8.72 21.70
C VAL A 456 -4.72 9.24 21.85
N ALA A 457 -4.50 10.18 22.79
CA ALA A 457 -3.19 10.76 23.05
C ALA A 457 -2.49 11.18 21.75
N TYR A 458 -3.24 11.86 20.89
CA TYR A 458 -2.84 12.18 19.50
C TYR A 458 -1.54 12.94 19.48
N ASN A 459 -0.47 12.29 19.04
CA ASN A 459 0.87 12.88 19.02
C ASN A 459 1.11 13.49 17.64
N ILE A 460 1.03 14.81 17.57
CA ILE A 460 1.30 15.58 16.35
C ILE A 460 2.79 15.93 16.22
N GLY A 461 3.62 15.44 17.14
CA GLY A 461 5.06 15.70 17.17
C GLY A 461 5.40 17.02 17.88
N LYS A 462 6.41 16.98 18.72
CA LYS A 462 7.07 18.13 19.31
C LYS A 462 8.52 18.15 18.89
#